data_c88252464330e795a49da450b808d526
#
_entry.id   c88252464330e795a49da450b808d526
#
_cell.length_a   1.000
_cell.length_b   1.000
_cell.length_c   1.000
_cell.angle_alpha   90.00
_cell.angle_beta   90.00
_cell.angle_gamma   90.00
#
_symmetry.space_group_name_H-M   'P 1'
#
loop_
_entity.id
_entity.type
_entity.pdbx_description
1 polymer ?
#
loop_
_entity_poly.entity_id
_entity_poly.type
_entity_poly.pdbx_seq_one_letter_code
_entity_poly.pdbx_strand_id
1 'polypeptide(L)'
;ISNGVPSFQRPKSRNAATTLLLLGGIAALMLMSVIHLAGAVGVRMVEDPAHQLLRNGVPVGDTYHQDPAIGQIAATVFSGFRPMFYLVAAVTGLILVLAANTAFNGFPVLASVLARDEFLPRQLSQRGDRLAFSNGIIVLWLGAVAFLVGFEANTTRLIQLYIVGVFISFTLSQVGMVRHWTRELTIATDSKARSRMHRARIINAIGVLGTGTVLVIVLLTKFTRGAWITLTIMALLYLVMNR
;
A
#
# COMPACT_ATOMS: atom_id res chain seq x y z
N ILE A 1 9.19 -2.78 6.06
CA ILE A 1 10.11 -2.86 7.22
C ILE A 1 9.73 -4.03 8.12
N SER A 2 8.46 -4.20 8.52
CA SER A 2 8.04 -5.30 9.42
C SER A 2 8.46 -6.69 8.94
N ASN A 3 8.27 -6.99 7.66
CA ASN A 3 8.68 -8.25 7.05
C ASN A 3 10.21 -8.37 6.84
N GLY A 4 10.92 -7.25 6.88
CA GLY A 4 12.38 -7.16 6.71
C GLY A 4 13.17 -7.12 8.01
N VAL A 5 12.53 -7.13 9.19
CA VAL A 5 13.24 -7.06 10.48
C VAL A 5 14.34 -8.13 10.63
N PRO A 6 14.17 -9.37 10.16
CA PRO A 6 15.23 -10.39 10.22
C PRO A 6 16.52 -10.00 9.49
N SER A 7 16.44 -9.15 8.47
CA SER A 7 17.58 -8.71 7.64
C SER A 7 18.38 -7.56 8.25
N PHE A 8 17.87 -6.92 9.32
CA PHE A 8 18.60 -5.83 9.99
C PHE A 8 19.77 -6.35 10.83
N GLN A 9 20.82 -5.54 10.93
CA GLN A 9 21.92 -5.77 11.87
C GLN A 9 21.45 -5.70 13.32
N ARG A 10 22.11 -6.42 14.21
CA ARG A 10 21.81 -6.37 15.65
C ARG A 10 22.16 -5.00 16.24
N PRO A 11 21.32 -4.43 17.13
CA PRO A 11 20.02 -4.91 17.63
C PRO A 11 18.87 -4.68 16.61
N LYS A 12 18.37 -5.77 16.01
CA LYS A 12 17.45 -5.75 14.87
C LYS A 12 16.20 -4.89 15.07
N SER A 13 15.53 -5.06 16.21
CA SER A 13 14.29 -4.33 16.51
C SER A 13 14.50 -2.82 16.65
N ARG A 14 15.60 -2.41 17.28
CA ARG A 14 15.93 -0.98 17.46
C ARG A 14 16.27 -0.33 16.12
N ASN A 15 17.10 -1.00 15.31
CA ASN A 15 17.50 -0.49 14.00
C ASN A 15 16.29 -0.40 13.07
N ALA A 16 15.41 -1.42 13.06
CA ALA A 16 14.17 -1.40 12.29
C ALA A 16 13.24 -0.26 12.75
N ALA A 17 13.08 -0.04 14.05
CA ALA A 17 12.27 1.05 14.60
C ALA A 17 12.82 2.43 14.22
N THR A 18 14.14 2.63 14.33
CA THR A 18 14.79 3.90 13.92
C THR A 18 14.60 4.15 12.43
N THR A 19 14.80 3.13 11.58
CA THR A 19 14.58 3.25 10.15
C THR A 19 13.12 3.57 9.82
N LEU A 20 12.16 2.98 10.54
CA LEU A 20 10.74 3.25 10.34
C LEU A 20 10.38 4.69 10.73
N LEU A 21 10.92 5.20 11.84
CA LEU A 21 10.70 6.59 12.25
C LEU A 21 11.30 7.58 11.26
N LEU A 22 12.52 7.34 10.78
CA LEU A 22 13.16 8.19 9.77
C LEU A 22 12.37 8.16 8.46
N LEU A 23 11.98 6.97 7.99
CA LEU A 23 11.17 6.81 6.78
C LEU A 23 9.83 7.54 6.90
N GLY A 24 9.13 7.35 8.03
CA GLY A 24 7.85 8.01 8.29
C GLY A 24 8.00 9.54 8.38
N GLY A 25 9.03 10.03 9.07
CA GLY A 25 9.31 11.46 9.18
C GLY A 25 9.63 12.11 7.83
N ILE A 26 10.51 11.49 7.04
CA ILE A 26 10.85 11.97 5.69
C ILE A 26 9.61 11.94 4.79
N ALA A 27 8.85 10.84 4.80
CA ALA A 27 7.64 10.72 3.99
C ALA A 27 6.58 11.78 4.35
N ALA A 28 6.40 12.05 5.65
CA ALA A 28 5.48 13.09 6.12
C ALA A 28 5.93 14.49 5.68
N LEU A 29 7.22 14.81 5.82
CA LEU A 29 7.79 16.09 5.36
C LEU A 29 7.63 16.26 3.85
N MET A 30 7.94 15.22 3.06
CA MET A 30 7.77 15.25 1.61
C MET A 30 6.31 15.45 1.23
N LEU A 31 5.37 14.73 1.88
CA LEU A 31 3.94 14.86 1.62
C LEU A 31 3.45 16.29 1.91
N MET A 32 3.82 16.85 3.07
CA MET A 32 3.46 18.22 3.44
C MET A 32 4.03 19.24 2.46
N SER A 33 5.27 19.05 2.02
CA SER A 33 5.92 19.91 1.00
C SER A 33 5.18 19.86 -0.33
N VAL A 34 4.79 18.66 -0.79
CA VAL A 34 4.04 18.50 -2.04
C VAL A 34 2.65 19.13 -1.94
N ILE A 35 1.95 18.94 -0.82
CA ILE A 35 0.62 19.54 -0.60
C ILE A 35 0.73 21.07 -0.59
N HIS A 36 1.71 21.64 0.13
CA HIS A 36 1.94 23.07 0.17
C HIS A 36 2.25 23.63 -1.24
N LEU A 37 3.13 22.95 -1.96
CA LEU A 37 3.52 23.33 -3.31
C LEU A 37 2.34 23.24 -4.30
N ALA A 38 1.54 22.17 -4.21
CA ALA A 38 0.34 22.00 -5.01
C ALA A 38 -0.66 23.12 -4.79
N GLY A 39 -0.85 23.55 -3.53
CA GLY A 39 -1.68 24.70 -3.18
C GLY A 39 -1.14 26.03 -3.75
N ALA A 40 0.18 26.26 -3.63
CA ALA A 40 0.82 27.48 -4.12
C ALA A 40 0.78 27.58 -5.66
N VAL A 41 0.87 26.46 -6.36
CA VAL A 41 0.88 26.38 -7.85
C VAL A 41 -0.56 26.32 -8.40
N GLY A 42 -1.57 26.06 -7.56
CA GLY A 42 -2.96 25.96 -7.97
C GLY A 42 -3.27 24.65 -8.72
N VAL A 43 -2.65 23.54 -8.31
CA VAL A 43 -2.93 22.20 -8.86
C VAL A 43 -4.42 21.86 -8.71
N ARG A 44 -5.04 21.38 -9.76
CA ARG A 44 -6.42 20.92 -9.74
C ARG A 44 -6.48 19.42 -10.07
N MET A 45 -7.00 18.67 -9.11
CA MET A 45 -7.21 17.23 -9.22
C MET A 45 -8.65 16.90 -8.86
N VAL A 46 -9.33 16.19 -9.75
CA VAL A 46 -10.71 15.72 -9.57
C VAL A 46 -10.81 14.25 -9.96
N GLU A 47 -11.81 13.56 -9.42
CA GLU A 47 -12.02 12.12 -9.71
C GLU A 47 -12.57 11.89 -11.12
N ASP A 48 -13.40 12.80 -11.61
CA ASP A 48 -14.01 12.78 -12.95
C ASP A 48 -13.69 14.09 -13.67
N PRO A 49 -12.54 14.17 -14.35
CA PRO A 49 -12.13 15.38 -15.05
C PRO A 49 -13.11 15.82 -16.13
N ALA A 50 -13.72 14.87 -16.84
CA ALA A 50 -14.59 15.13 -17.97
C ALA A 50 -15.79 16.01 -17.59
N HIS A 51 -16.38 15.76 -16.42
CA HIS A 51 -17.59 16.43 -15.96
C HIS A 51 -17.34 17.50 -14.87
N GLN A 52 -16.28 17.35 -14.10
CA GLN A 52 -16.00 18.23 -12.94
C GLN A 52 -15.04 19.38 -13.26
N LEU A 53 -14.22 19.25 -14.30
CA LEU A 53 -13.37 20.35 -14.74
C LEU A 53 -14.06 21.18 -15.82
N LEU A 54 -14.13 22.47 -15.58
CA LEU A 54 -14.70 23.45 -16.52
C LEU A 54 -13.58 24.28 -17.14
N ARG A 55 -13.57 24.37 -18.47
CA ARG A 55 -12.74 25.31 -19.23
C ARG A 55 -13.67 26.37 -19.85
N ASN A 56 -13.52 27.60 -19.40
CA ASN A 56 -14.42 28.71 -19.80
C ASN A 56 -15.92 28.42 -19.57
N GLY A 57 -16.25 27.74 -18.47
CA GLY A 57 -17.63 27.41 -18.09
C GLY A 57 -18.22 26.16 -18.78
N VAL A 58 -17.46 25.48 -19.65
CA VAL A 58 -17.87 24.26 -20.34
C VAL A 58 -17.06 23.08 -19.83
N PRO A 59 -17.67 21.88 -19.56
CA PRO A 59 -16.94 20.67 -19.22
C PRO A 59 -15.89 20.33 -20.28
N VAL A 60 -14.71 19.89 -19.82
CA VAL A 60 -13.58 19.58 -20.73
C VAL A 60 -13.82 18.35 -21.59
N GLY A 61 -14.77 17.47 -21.20
CA GLY A 61 -15.17 16.28 -21.96
C GLY A 61 -14.21 15.09 -21.80
N ASP A 62 -14.61 13.94 -22.37
CA ASP A 62 -13.92 12.65 -22.20
C ASP A 62 -12.54 12.58 -22.85
N THR A 63 -12.22 13.50 -23.77
CA THR A 63 -10.92 13.56 -24.43
C THR A 63 -9.83 14.22 -23.57
N TYR A 64 -10.19 14.82 -22.44
CA TYR A 64 -9.24 15.46 -21.56
C TYR A 64 -8.56 14.46 -20.64
N HIS A 65 -7.25 14.37 -20.75
CA HIS A 65 -6.40 13.60 -19.83
C HIS A 65 -5.81 14.51 -18.76
N GLN A 66 -6.19 14.24 -17.50
CA GLN A 66 -5.66 14.99 -16.36
C GLN A 66 -4.25 14.51 -16.03
N ASP A 67 -3.29 15.44 -16.06
CA ASP A 67 -1.92 15.17 -15.64
C ASP A 67 -1.86 14.86 -14.15
N PRO A 68 -0.97 13.94 -13.71
CA PRO A 68 -0.71 13.70 -12.30
C PRO A 68 -0.28 14.97 -11.57
N ALA A 69 -0.60 15.07 -10.26
CA ALA A 69 -0.28 16.27 -9.47
C ALA A 69 1.19 16.68 -9.56
N ILE A 70 2.11 15.71 -9.49
CA ILE A 70 3.56 15.96 -9.65
C ILE A 70 3.88 16.53 -11.04
N GLY A 71 3.20 16.04 -12.09
CA GLY A 71 3.34 16.57 -13.46
C GLY A 71 2.90 18.02 -13.56
N GLN A 72 1.72 18.37 -12.98
CA GLN A 72 1.22 19.75 -12.97
C GLN A 72 2.16 20.70 -12.20
N ILE A 73 2.67 20.27 -11.03
CA ILE A 73 3.65 21.02 -10.24
C ILE A 73 4.92 21.25 -11.07
N ALA A 74 5.48 20.17 -11.64
CA ALA A 74 6.71 20.26 -12.42
C ALA A 74 6.55 21.15 -13.67
N ALA A 75 5.42 21.04 -14.38
CA ALA A 75 5.11 21.86 -15.54
C ALA A 75 5.06 23.36 -15.19
N THR A 76 4.50 23.71 -14.04
CA THR A 76 4.38 25.09 -13.61
C THR A 76 5.70 25.64 -13.06
N VAL A 77 6.36 24.90 -12.17
CA VAL A 77 7.63 25.32 -11.55
C VAL A 77 8.74 25.45 -12.59
N PHE A 78 8.81 24.53 -13.54
CA PHE A 78 9.84 24.50 -14.57
C PHE A 78 9.38 25.01 -15.92
N SER A 79 8.35 25.88 -15.94
CA SER A 79 7.82 26.46 -17.19
C SER A 79 8.88 27.18 -18.04
N GLY A 80 9.89 27.79 -17.39
CA GLY A 80 11.01 28.47 -18.04
C GLY A 80 12.18 27.54 -18.40
N PHE A 81 12.22 26.28 -17.92
CA PHE A 81 13.31 25.36 -18.15
C PHE A 81 12.81 23.92 -18.37
N ARG A 82 12.31 23.63 -19.56
CA ARG A 82 11.72 22.34 -19.95
C ARG A 82 12.56 21.09 -19.65
N PRO A 83 13.91 21.08 -19.77
CA PRO A 83 14.70 19.89 -19.44
C PRO A 83 14.47 19.37 -18.03
N MET A 84 14.24 20.24 -17.05
CA MET A 84 13.96 19.84 -15.68
C MET A 84 12.59 19.16 -15.52
N PHE A 85 11.58 19.60 -16.27
CA PHE A 85 10.30 18.91 -16.33
C PHE A 85 10.46 17.44 -16.77
N TYR A 86 11.20 17.23 -17.88
CA TYR A 86 11.45 15.87 -18.38
C TYR A 86 12.28 15.03 -17.41
N LEU A 87 13.23 15.66 -16.70
CA LEU A 87 14.00 14.98 -15.65
C LEU A 87 13.07 14.49 -14.52
N VAL A 88 12.18 15.35 -14.03
CA VAL A 88 11.20 14.98 -12.97
C VAL A 88 10.29 13.86 -13.48
N ALA A 89 9.79 13.93 -14.70
CA ALA A 89 8.96 12.88 -15.30
C ALA A 89 9.71 11.54 -15.39
N ALA A 90 10.96 11.56 -15.86
CA ALA A 90 11.79 10.36 -15.97
C ALA A 90 12.10 9.75 -14.60
N VAL A 91 12.48 10.56 -13.61
CA VAL A 91 12.73 10.10 -12.23
C VAL A 91 11.47 9.54 -11.61
N THR A 92 10.30 10.17 -11.81
CA THR A 92 9.03 9.67 -11.33
C THR A 92 8.70 8.31 -11.96
N GLY A 93 8.89 8.17 -13.27
CA GLY A 93 8.74 6.89 -13.97
C GLY A 93 9.67 5.80 -13.41
N LEU A 94 10.94 6.14 -13.18
CA LEU A 94 11.91 5.22 -12.58
C LEU A 94 11.50 4.76 -11.18
N ILE A 95 11.02 5.68 -10.34
CA ILE A 95 10.51 5.35 -8.99
C ILE A 95 9.33 4.36 -9.08
N LEU A 96 8.41 4.56 -10.02
CA LEU A 96 7.29 3.63 -10.22
C LEU A 96 7.75 2.24 -10.65
N VAL A 97 8.75 2.15 -11.53
CA VAL A 97 9.36 0.86 -11.92
C VAL A 97 10.02 0.18 -10.72
N LEU A 98 10.76 0.93 -9.89
CA LEU A 98 11.36 0.40 -8.67
C LEU A 98 10.32 -0.06 -7.65
N ALA A 99 9.20 0.67 -7.52
CA ALA A 99 8.08 0.27 -6.67
C ALA A 99 7.44 -1.05 -7.14
N ALA A 100 7.22 -1.19 -8.45
CA ALA A 100 6.73 -2.44 -9.04
C ALA A 100 7.71 -3.61 -8.78
N ASN A 101 9.01 -3.40 -8.95
CA ASN A 101 10.04 -4.41 -8.66
C ASN A 101 9.99 -4.88 -7.20
N THR A 102 9.66 -4.00 -6.26
CA THR A 102 9.49 -4.38 -4.85
C THR A 102 8.34 -5.37 -4.66
N ALA A 103 7.23 -5.23 -5.39
CA ALA A 103 6.11 -6.16 -5.34
C ALA A 103 6.52 -7.55 -5.88
N PHE A 104 7.28 -7.59 -6.98
CA PHE A 104 7.81 -8.83 -7.56
C PHE A 104 8.83 -9.57 -6.68
N ASN A 105 9.47 -8.87 -5.75
CA ASN A 105 10.32 -9.50 -4.74
C ASN A 105 9.51 -9.91 -3.49
N GLY A 106 8.60 -9.07 -3.02
CA GLY A 106 7.88 -9.26 -1.76
C GLY A 106 6.80 -10.33 -1.83
N PHE A 107 5.95 -10.29 -2.85
CA PHE A 107 4.82 -11.20 -2.97
C PHE A 107 5.24 -12.67 -3.08
N PRO A 108 6.21 -13.08 -3.93
CA PRO A 108 6.59 -14.48 -4.04
C PRO A 108 7.15 -15.05 -2.75
N VAL A 109 7.90 -14.25 -1.99
CA VAL A 109 8.42 -14.67 -0.67
C VAL A 109 7.27 -14.90 0.31
N LEU A 110 6.32 -13.96 0.40
CA LEU A 110 5.14 -14.10 1.26
C LEU A 110 4.28 -15.30 0.85
N ALA A 111 4.03 -15.47 -0.44
CA ALA A 111 3.28 -16.60 -1.00
C ALA A 111 3.98 -17.93 -0.68
N SER A 112 5.31 -17.97 -0.70
CA SER A 112 6.07 -19.18 -0.34
C SER A 112 5.93 -19.56 1.14
N VAL A 113 5.85 -18.56 2.04
CA VAL A 113 5.60 -18.79 3.47
C VAL A 113 4.20 -19.36 3.67
N LEU A 114 3.18 -18.74 3.09
CA LEU A 114 1.79 -19.22 3.15
C LEU A 114 1.61 -20.61 2.55
N ALA A 115 2.36 -20.94 1.48
CA ALA A 115 2.33 -22.26 0.88
C ALA A 115 3.02 -23.32 1.75
N ARG A 116 4.03 -22.96 2.54
CA ARG A 116 4.64 -23.86 3.56
C ARG A 116 3.71 -24.11 4.73
N ASP A 117 2.94 -23.11 5.11
CA ASP A 117 1.94 -23.19 6.17
C ASP A 117 0.61 -23.82 5.67
N GLU A 118 0.60 -24.38 4.46
CA GLU A 118 -0.52 -25.10 3.82
C GLU A 118 -1.73 -24.23 3.47
N PHE A 119 -1.63 -22.88 3.56
CA PHE A 119 -2.68 -21.96 3.15
C PHE A 119 -2.76 -21.74 1.63
N LEU A 120 -1.68 -21.99 0.91
CA LEU A 120 -1.59 -21.85 -0.55
C LEU A 120 -1.01 -23.13 -1.19
N PRO A 121 -1.24 -23.34 -2.51
CA PRO A 121 -0.70 -24.51 -3.22
C PRO A 121 0.82 -24.63 -3.06
N ARG A 122 1.30 -25.84 -2.81
CA ARG A 122 2.74 -26.15 -2.57
C ARG A 122 3.66 -25.69 -3.68
N GLN A 123 3.16 -25.58 -4.91
CA GLN A 123 3.92 -25.07 -6.06
C GLN A 123 4.50 -23.67 -5.85
N LEU A 124 3.87 -22.84 -5.00
CA LEU A 124 4.35 -21.50 -4.68
C LEU A 124 5.51 -21.50 -3.67
N SER A 125 5.74 -22.60 -2.95
CA SER A 125 6.88 -22.76 -2.05
C SER A 125 8.14 -23.25 -2.74
N GLN A 126 8.04 -23.77 -3.96
CA GLN A 126 9.16 -24.32 -4.71
C GLN A 126 9.97 -23.21 -5.37
N ARG A 127 11.30 -23.33 -5.26
CA ARG A 127 12.23 -22.45 -5.99
C ARG A 127 12.53 -23.09 -7.35
N GLY A 128 12.46 -22.29 -8.40
CA GLY A 128 12.89 -22.70 -9.74
C GLY A 128 14.42 -22.82 -9.85
N ASP A 129 14.91 -23.19 -11.02
CA ASP A 129 16.32 -23.44 -11.32
C ASP A 129 17.24 -22.24 -10.97
N ARG A 130 16.72 -21.03 -11.00
CA ARG A 130 17.45 -19.80 -10.63
C ARG A 130 17.28 -19.41 -9.15
N LEU A 131 16.88 -20.34 -8.28
CA LEU A 131 16.63 -20.14 -6.84
C LEU A 131 15.57 -19.05 -6.54
N ALA A 132 14.78 -18.63 -7.53
CA ALA A 132 13.69 -17.69 -7.43
C ALA A 132 12.34 -18.42 -7.32
N PHE A 133 11.36 -17.78 -6.69
CA PHE A 133 9.98 -18.29 -6.61
C PHE A 133 9.22 -17.94 -7.91
N SER A 134 9.61 -18.57 -9.03
CA SER A 134 9.09 -18.26 -10.37
C SER A 134 7.56 -18.34 -10.46
N ASN A 135 6.96 -19.36 -9.83
CA ASN A 135 5.50 -19.52 -9.80
C ASN A 135 4.79 -18.34 -9.10
N GLY A 136 5.39 -17.82 -8.01
CA GLY A 136 4.87 -16.63 -7.33
C GLY A 136 4.93 -15.37 -8.21
N ILE A 137 6.01 -15.21 -8.98
CA ILE A 137 6.15 -14.11 -9.94
C ILE A 137 5.09 -14.19 -11.03
N ILE A 138 4.86 -15.39 -11.59
CA ILE A 138 3.84 -15.62 -12.64
C ILE A 138 2.44 -15.34 -12.11
N VAL A 139 2.10 -15.80 -10.90
CA VAL A 139 0.79 -15.56 -10.28
C VAL A 139 0.58 -14.06 -10.04
N LEU A 140 1.61 -13.35 -9.55
CA LEU A 140 1.52 -11.89 -9.37
C LEU A 140 1.33 -11.18 -10.71
N TRP A 141 2.08 -11.58 -11.74
CA TRP A 141 1.96 -10.99 -13.07
C TRP A 141 0.57 -11.20 -13.67
N LEU A 142 0.05 -12.44 -13.61
CA LEU A 142 -1.31 -12.76 -14.08
C LEU A 142 -2.37 -11.95 -13.33
N GLY A 143 -2.24 -11.84 -11.99
CA GLY A 143 -3.13 -11.01 -11.18
C GLY A 143 -3.08 -9.53 -11.57
N ALA A 144 -1.87 -8.99 -11.78
CA ALA A 144 -1.69 -7.59 -12.20
C ALA A 144 -2.32 -7.34 -13.59
N VAL A 145 -2.10 -8.23 -14.55
CA VAL A 145 -2.71 -8.13 -15.88
C VAL A 145 -4.24 -8.22 -15.80
N ALA A 146 -4.76 -9.16 -15.00
CA ALA A 146 -6.21 -9.31 -14.82
C ALA A 146 -6.84 -8.02 -14.24
N PHE A 147 -6.20 -7.39 -13.26
CA PHE A 147 -6.67 -6.11 -12.72
C PHE A 147 -6.55 -4.97 -13.73
N LEU A 148 -5.46 -4.88 -14.48
CA LEU A 148 -5.29 -3.84 -15.50
C LEU A 148 -6.37 -3.96 -16.58
N VAL A 149 -6.65 -5.16 -17.07
CA VAL A 149 -7.67 -5.39 -18.09
C VAL A 149 -9.07 -5.20 -17.50
N GLY A 150 -9.36 -5.78 -16.32
CA GLY A 150 -10.67 -5.71 -15.69
C GLY A 150 -11.09 -4.30 -15.25
N PHE A 151 -10.14 -3.43 -14.97
CA PHE A 151 -10.37 -2.03 -14.59
C PHE A 151 -10.02 -1.03 -15.70
N GLU A 152 -9.80 -1.52 -16.94
CA GLU A 152 -9.47 -0.67 -18.10
C GLU A 152 -8.27 0.26 -17.84
N ALA A 153 -7.29 -0.22 -17.08
CA ALA A 153 -6.14 0.56 -16.60
C ALA A 153 -6.52 1.87 -15.86
N ASN A 154 -7.74 1.98 -15.33
CA ASN A 154 -8.19 3.14 -14.60
C ASN A 154 -7.49 3.21 -13.23
N THR A 155 -6.50 4.11 -13.14
CA THR A 155 -5.66 4.28 -11.96
C THR A 155 -6.48 4.61 -10.70
N THR A 156 -7.52 5.43 -10.82
CA THR A 156 -8.37 5.81 -9.68
C THR A 156 -9.08 4.61 -9.08
N ARG A 157 -9.66 3.73 -9.92
CA ARG A 157 -10.31 2.49 -9.47
C ARG A 157 -9.31 1.52 -8.84
N LEU A 158 -8.12 1.37 -9.44
CA LEU A 158 -7.06 0.50 -8.92
C LEU A 158 -6.52 0.98 -7.56
N ILE A 159 -6.35 2.29 -7.38
CA ILE A 159 -5.94 2.87 -6.09
C ILE A 159 -7.01 2.62 -5.01
N GLN A 160 -8.29 2.72 -5.34
CA GLN A 160 -9.38 2.45 -4.39
C GLN A 160 -9.36 0.99 -3.92
N LEU A 161 -9.16 0.04 -4.84
CA LEU A 161 -8.98 -1.39 -4.54
C LEU A 161 -7.79 -1.60 -3.58
N TYR A 162 -6.64 -0.98 -3.90
CA TYR A 162 -5.42 -1.07 -3.11
C TYR A 162 -5.62 -0.53 -1.68
N ILE A 163 -6.23 0.64 -1.52
CA ILE A 163 -6.44 1.27 -0.21
C ILE A 163 -7.26 0.36 0.70
N VAL A 164 -8.37 -0.20 0.22
CA VAL A 164 -9.21 -1.13 0.99
C VAL A 164 -8.39 -2.34 1.44
N GLY A 165 -7.65 -2.99 0.52
CA GLY A 165 -6.82 -4.16 0.84
C GLY A 165 -5.75 -3.85 1.90
N VAL A 166 -5.08 -2.72 1.79
CA VAL A 166 -4.06 -2.28 2.74
C VAL A 166 -4.64 -2.04 4.13
N PHE A 167 -5.75 -1.31 4.24
CA PHE A 167 -6.34 -1.02 5.56
C PHE A 167 -6.95 -2.26 6.21
N ILE A 168 -7.51 -3.20 5.43
CA ILE A 168 -7.92 -4.52 5.98
C ILE A 168 -6.70 -5.25 6.53
N SER A 169 -5.62 -5.35 5.76
CA SER A 169 -4.38 -6.03 6.19
C SER A 169 -3.79 -5.41 7.46
N PHE A 170 -3.71 -4.09 7.52
CA PHE A 170 -3.20 -3.39 8.70
C PHE A 170 -4.09 -3.60 9.91
N THR A 171 -5.40 -3.49 9.76
CA THR A 171 -6.35 -3.68 10.86
C THR A 171 -6.30 -5.11 11.39
N LEU A 172 -6.30 -6.13 10.51
CA LEU A 172 -6.18 -7.53 10.90
C LEU A 172 -4.85 -7.83 11.60
N SER A 173 -3.75 -7.26 11.12
CA SER A 173 -2.44 -7.39 11.75
C SER A 173 -2.43 -6.82 13.16
N GLN A 174 -2.98 -5.62 13.35
CA GLN A 174 -3.07 -4.99 14.68
C GLN A 174 -3.98 -5.78 15.62
N VAL A 175 -5.14 -6.27 15.14
CA VAL A 175 -6.04 -7.14 15.93
C VAL A 175 -5.33 -8.43 16.32
N GLY A 176 -4.58 -9.05 15.41
CA GLY A 176 -3.76 -10.23 15.68
C GLY A 176 -2.74 -9.97 16.79
N MET A 177 -2.05 -8.82 16.74
CA MET A 177 -1.10 -8.44 17.79
C MET A 177 -1.76 -8.14 19.13
N VAL A 178 -2.94 -7.53 19.17
CA VAL A 178 -3.70 -7.35 20.42
C VAL A 178 -4.06 -8.71 21.04
N ARG A 179 -4.52 -9.67 20.22
CA ARG A 179 -4.81 -11.04 20.67
C ARG A 179 -3.55 -11.75 21.17
N HIS A 180 -2.44 -11.62 20.45
CA HIS A 180 -1.15 -12.18 20.84
C HIS A 180 -0.72 -11.67 22.22
N TRP A 181 -0.65 -10.36 22.41
CA TRP A 181 -0.26 -9.78 23.70
C TRP A 181 -1.25 -10.12 24.84
N THR A 182 -2.52 -10.24 24.53
CA THR A 182 -3.53 -10.67 25.52
C THR A 182 -3.24 -12.10 26.00
N ARG A 183 -2.93 -13.01 25.07
CA ARG A 183 -2.56 -14.39 25.37
C ARG A 183 -1.24 -14.47 26.15
N GLU A 184 -0.20 -13.75 25.72
CA GLU A 184 1.09 -13.74 26.42
C GLU A 184 0.97 -13.20 27.86
N LEU A 185 0.10 -12.22 28.09
CA LEU A 185 -0.16 -11.66 29.43
C LEU A 185 -0.80 -12.67 30.40
N THR A 186 -1.47 -13.71 29.92
CA THR A 186 -2.04 -14.77 30.80
C THR A 186 -0.96 -15.73 31.29
N ILE A 187 0.15 -15.84 30.58
CA ILE A 187 1.24 -16.80 30.86
C ILE A 187 2.40 -16.10 31.60
N ALA A 188 2.58 -14.80 31.39
CA ALA A 188 3.71 -14.06 31.91
C ALA A 188 3.66 -13.91 33.45
N THR A 189 4.73 -14.34 34.14
CA THR A 189 4.89 -14.24 35.59
C THR A 189 5.75 -13.05 36.02
N ASP A 190 6.66 -12.57 35.15
CA ASP A 190 7.54 -11.45 35.46
C ASP A 190 6.83 -10.09 35.31
N SER A 191 6.87 -9.28 36.37
CA SER A 191 6.22 -7.96 36.43
C SER A 191 6.73 -6.97 35.38
N LYS A 192 8.04 -6.94 35.11
CA LYS A 192 8.63 -6.04 34.10
C LYS A 192 8.23 -6.45 32.67
N ALA A 193 8.19 -7.75 32.40
CA ALA A 193 7.72 -8.29 31.14
C ALA A 193 6.24 -7.95 30.91
N ARG A 194 5.39 -8.14 31.93
CA ARG A 194 3.94 -7.79 31.89
C ARG A 194 3.71 -6.31 31.57
N SER A 195 4.43 -5.40 32.22
CA SER A 195 4.29 -3.96 31.95
C SER A 195 4.62 -3.62 30.48
N ARG A 196 5.69 -4.21 29.93
CA ARG A 196 6.06 -4.03 28.53
C ARG A 196 5.01 -4.60 27.57
N MET A 197 4.45 -5.77 27.87
CA MET A 197 3.39 -6.41 27.08
C MET A 197 2.09 -5.61 27.11
N HIS A 198 1.70 -5.05 28.28
CA HIS A 198 0.55 -4.16 28.40
C HIS A 198 0.71 -2.92 27.51
N ARG A 199 1.89 -2.27 27.57
CA ARG A 199 2.17 -1.12 26.71
C ARG A 199 2.08 -1.47 25.22
N ALA A 200 2.66 -2.60 24.81
CA ALA A 200 2.60 -3.07 23.44
C ALA A 200 1.15 -3.35 23.00
N ARG A 201 0.35 -3.97 23.86
CA ARG A 201 -1.09 -4.20 23.59
C ARG A 201 -1.86 -2.90 23.39
N ILE A 202 -1.62 -1.89 24.24
CA ILE A 202 -2.27 -0.58 24.13
C ILE A 202 -1.89 0.10 22.81
N ILE A 203 -0.60 0.10 22.44
CA ILE A 203 -0.14 0.67 21.17
C ILE A 203 -0.85 0.00 19.99
N ASN A 204 -0.92 -1.34 19.98
CA ASN A 204 -1.63 -2.06 18.91
C ASN A 204 -3.15 -1.80 18.94
N ALA A 205 -3.76 -1.64 20.11
CA ALA A 205 -5.19 -1.29 20.22
C ALA A 205 -5.49 0.10 19.64
N ILE A 206 -4.63 1.09 19.92
CA ILE A 206 -4.70 2.41 19.26
C ILE A 206 -4.54 2.27 17.74
N GLY A 207 -3.62 1.41 17.31
CA GLY A 207 -3.45 1.06 15.89
C GLY A 207 -4.72 0.48 15.27
N VAL A 208 -5.41 -0.46 15.95
CA VAL A 208 -6.71 -1.02 15.51
C VAL A 208 -7.74 0.09 15.36
N LEU A 209 -7.86 0.97 16.34
CA LEU A 209 -8.82 2.09 16.29
C LEU A 209 -8.53 3.01 15.11
N GLY A 210 -7.27 3.41 14.92
CA GLY A 210 -6.89 4.29 13.82
C GLY A 210 -7.12 3.65 12.44
N THR A 211 -6.54 2.47 12.21
CA THR A 211 -6.68 1.78 10.91
C THR A 211 -8.11 1.30 10.65
N GLY A 212 -8.82 0.86 11.69
CA GLY A 212 -10.21 0.44 11.61
C GLY A 212 -11.16 1.59 11.28
N THR A 213 -10.96 2.76 11.90
CA THR A 213 -11.75 3.96 11.58
C THR A 213 -11.57 4.35 10.11
N VAL A 214 -10.32 4.40 9.63
CA VAL A 214 -10.06 4.70 8.22
C VAL A 214 -10.66 3.63 7.31
N LEU A 215 -10.56 2.35 7.67
CA LEU A 215 -11.19 1.26 6.91
C LEU A 215 -12.70 1.45 6.79
N VAL A 216 -13.38 1.76 7.88
CA VAL A 216 -14.84 2.00 7.88
C VAL A 216 -15.19 3.19 6.98
N ILE A 217 -14.47 4.31 7.11
CA ILE A 217 -14.68 5.49 6.27
C ILE A 217 -14.49 5.15 4.78
N VAL A 218 -13.40 4.45 4.45
CA VAL A 218 -13.10 4.06 3.07
C VAL A 218 -14.18 3.10 2.52
N LEU A 219 -14.62 2.12 3.32
CA LEU A 219 -15.69 1.22 2.91
C LEU A 219 -17.00 1.97 2.65
N LEU A 220 -17.42 2.86 3.55
CA LEU A 220 -18.65 3.62 3.40
C LEU A 220 -18.61 4.58 2.22
N THR A 221 -17.49 5.24 2.00
CA THR A 221 -17.37 6.27 0.94
C THR A 221 -17.07 5.71 -0.44
N LYS A 222 -16.43 4.54 -0.53
CA LYS A 222 -15.96 3.95 -1.79
C LYS A 222 -16.64 2.63 -2.14
N PHE A 223 -17.62 2.16 -1.35
CA PHE A 223 -18.30 0.88 -1.57
C PHE A 223 -18.89 0.77 -2.97
N THR A 224 -19.67 1.76 -3.37
CA THR A 224 -20.33 1.82 -4.69
C THR A 224 -19.36 2.04 -5.85
N ARG A 225 -18.13 2.49 -5.56
CA ARG A 225 -17.08 2.78 -6.55
C ARG A 225 -16.07 1.64 -6.76
N GLY A 226 -16.37 0.44 -6.23
CA GLY A 226 -15.57 -0.76 -6.46
C GLY A 226 -14.93 -1.39 -5.23
N ALA A 227 -15.07 -0.82 -4.02
CA ALA A 227 -14.53 -1.42 -2.80
C ALA A 227 -15.14 -2.81 -2.50
N TRP A 228 -16.38 -3.08 -2.91
CA TRP A 228 -17.03 -4.38 -2.80
C TRP A 228 -16.29 -5.48 -3.57
N ILE A 229 -15.63 -5.15 -4.70
CA ILE A 229 -14.84 -6.11 -5.48
C ILE A 229 -13.68 -6.64 -4.65
N THR A 230 -12.97 -5.75 -3.91
CA THR A 230 -11.88 -6.16 -3.02
C THR A 230 -12.38 -7.13 -1.96
N LEU A 231 -13.51 -6.83 -1.32
CA LEU A 231 -14.10 -7.70 -0.30
C LEU A 231 -14.47 -9.07 -0.88
N THR A 232 -15.05 -9.08 -2.08
CA THR A 232 -15.42 -10.33 -2.76
C THR A 232 -14.19 -11.16 -3.10
N ILE A 233 -13.14 -10.56 -3.66
CA ILE A 233 -11.89 -11.26 -3.97
C ILE A 233 -11.24 -11.80 -2.69
N MET A 234 -11.20 -11.00 -1.61
CA MET A 234 -10.66 -11.46 -0.33
C MET A 234 -11.46 -12.61 0.27
N ALA A 235 -12.79 -12.55 0.20
CA ALA A 235 -13.67 -13.63 0.66
C ALA A 235 -13.44 -14.91 -0.15
N LEU A 236 -13.33 -14.80 -1.48
CA LEU A 236 -13.03 -15.94 -2.34
C LEU A 236 -11.65 -16.55 -2.03
N LEU A 237 -10.61 -15.72 -1.87
CA LEU A 237 -9.28 -16.19 -1.48
C LEU A 237 -9.31 -16.89 -0.11
N TYR A 238 -10.03 -16.31 0.85
CA TYR A 238 -10.17 -16.93 2.17
C TYR A 238 -10.86 -18.31 2.08
N LEU A 239 -11.92 -18.43 1.29
CA LEU A 239 -12.62 -19.71 1.07
C LEU A 239 -11.71 -20.76 0.41
N VAL A 240 -10.87 -20.34 -0.54
CA VAL A 240 -9.89 -21.24 -1.20
C VAL A 240 -8.81 -21.69 -0.21
N MET A 241 -8.36 -20.79 0.66
CA MET A 241 -7.33 -21.08 1.68
C MET A 241 -7.85 -21.95 2.84
N ASN A 242 -9.16 -21.96 3.08
CA ASN A 242 -9.77 -22.71 4.19
C ASN A 242 -10.29 -24.10 3.77
N ARG A 243 -10.06 -24.50 2.53
CA ARG A 243 -10.34 -25.87 2.01
C ARG A 243 -9.11 -26.76 2.06
#